data_979b6b3a8d022e729d4e0267c1b9c7cc
#
_entry.id   979b6b3a8d022e729d4e0267c1b9c7cc
#
_cell.length_a   1.000
_cell.length_b   1.000
_cell.length_c   1.000
_cell.angle_alpha   90.00
_cell.angle_beta   90.00
_cell.angle_gamma   90.00
#
_symmetry.space_group_name_H-M   'P 1'
#
loop_
_entity.id
_entity.type
_entity.pdbx_description
1 polymer ?
#
loop_
_entity_poly.entity_id
_entity_poly.type
_entity_poly.pdbx_seq_one_letter_code
_entity_poly.pdbx_strand_id
1 'polypeptide(L)'
;MPVKKILIMGLPGSGKTTLARALAPKLGAVHWNADAVRAEINSHLGFSEKDRIEQARRMGWLCDQVVKAGHWAIADFVCPTKETRDAFGECITIWVDTIKEGRFEDTNKLFEPPVKYDYKVTEQNSDFWAKFLAEDLDFYEKPTFFKAILKGL
;
A
#
# COMPACT_ATOMS: atom_id res chain seq x y z
N MET A 1 -10.16 14.17 -6.31
CA MET A 1 -10.07 13.57 -4.97
C MET A 1 -9.28 12.27 -5.01
N PRO A 2 -8.34 12.05 -4.13
CA PRO A 2 -7.62 10.79 -4.11
C PRO A 2 -8.55 9.65 -3.74
N VAL A 3 -8.34 8.50 -4.36
CA VAL A 3 -9.05 7.27 -4.02
C VAL A 3 -8.61 6.85 -2.61
N LYS A 4 -9.55 6.43 -1.76
CA LYS A 4 -9.24 5.98 -0.39
C LYS A 4 -8.65 4.56 -0.34
N LYS A 5 -7.88 4.19 -1.32
CA LYS A 5 -7.26 2.88 -1.49
C LYS A 5 -5.76 3.05 -1.55
N ILE A 6 -5.06 2.43 -0.61
CA ILE A 6 -3.61 2.58 -0.44
C ILE A 6 -2.92 1.24 -0.68
N LEU A 7 -1.88 1.26 -1.50
CA LEU A 7 -0.94 0.16 -1.67
C LEU A 7 0.37 0.53 -0.99
N ILE A 8 0.77 -0.24 0.00
CA ILE A 8 2.11 -0.16 0.60
C ILE A 8 2.92 -1.32 0.03
N MET A 9 3.88 -1.02 -0.81
CA MET A 9 4.65 -2.01 -1.56
C MET A 9 6.15 -1.87 -1.34
N GLY A 10 6.88 -2.91 -1.62
CA GLY A 10 8.34 -2.94 -1.47
C GLY A 10 8.85 -4.35 -1.20
N LEU A 11 10.16 -4.50 -1.13
CA LEU A 11 10.81 -5.79 -0.89
C LEU A 11 10.44 -6.39 0.48
N PRO A 12 10.45 -7.73 0.62
CA PRO A 12 10.26 -8.37 1.92
C PRO A 12 11.29 -7.86 2.94
N GLY A 13 10.83 -7.52 4.13
CA GLY A 13 11.70 -6.99 5.19
C GLY A 13 11.93 -5.49 5.14
N SER A 14 11.31 -4.78 4.21
CA SER A 14 11.46 -3.31 4.11
C SER A 14 10.71 -2.52 5.18
N GLY A 15 9.75 -3.14 5.89
CA GLY A 15 8.97 -2.47 6.94
C GLY A 15 7.55 -2.11 6.53
N LYS A 16 7.02 -2.69 5.47
CA LYS A 16 5.66 -2.42 4.96
C LYS A 16 4.58 -2.67 6.00
N THR A 17 4.60 -3.84 6.62
CA THR A 17 3.57 -4.23 7.59
C THR A 17 3.61 -3.34 8.84
N THR A 18 4.80 -3.02 9.32
CA THR A 18 4.97 -2.13 10.47
C THR A 18 4.42 -0.74 10.16
N LEU A 19 4.71 -0.21 8.97
CA LEU A 19 4.17 1.08 8.53
C LEU A 19 2.64 1.02 8.42
N ALA A 20 2.10 -0.02 7.79
CA ALA A 20 0.66 -0.19 7.62
C ALA A 20 -0.06 -0.26 8.97
N ARG A 21 0.49 -1.01 9.92
CA ARG A 21 -0.07 -1.10 11.27
C ARG A 21 -0.08 0.24 12.01
N ALA A 22 0.93 1.06 11.79
CA ALA A 22 0.99 2.39 12.40
C ALA A 22 0.06 3.39 11.70
N LEU A 23 -0.10 3.29 10.38
CA LEU A 23 -0.91 4.21 9.59
C LEU A 23 -2.42 3.94 9.69
N ALA A 24 -2.82 2.67 9.69
CA ALA A 24 -4.23 2.29 9.63
C ALA A 24 -5.10 2.93 10.72
N PRO A 25 -4.73 2.91 12.02
CA PRO A 25 -5.56 3.53 13.05
C PRO A 25 -5.67 5.05 12.89
N LYS A 26 -4.66 5.70 12.33
CA LYS A 26 -4.68 7.16 12.12
C LYS A 26 -5.68 7.59 11.05
N LEU A 27 -5.95 6.72 10.08
CA LEU A 27 -6.92 6.96 9.00
C LEU A 27 -8.28 6.32 9.26
N GLY A 28 -8.41 5.50 10.31
CA GLY A 28 -9.57 4.64 10.47
C GLY A 28 -9.68 3.62 9.34
N ALA A 29 -8.55 3.13 8.86
CA ALA A 29 -8.48 2.23 7.71
C ALA A 29 -8.60 0.77 8.10
N VAL A 30 -9.14 -0.03 7.19
CA VAL A 30 -9.00 -1.49 7.24
C VAL A 30 -7.69 -1.85 6.56
N HIS A 31 -6.86 -2.62 7.24
CA HIS A 31 -5.56 -3.05 6.76
C HIS A 31 -5.60 -4.53 6.37
N TRP A 32 -5.28 -4.79 5.11
CA TRP A 32 -5.14 -6.14 4.55
C TRP A 32 -3.66 -6.44 4.36
N ASN A 33 -3.12 -7.39 5.14
CA ASN A 33 -1.77 -7.93 4.94
C ASN A 33 -1.87 -9.15 4.04
N ALA A 34 -1.08 -9.20 2.97
CA ALA A 34 -1.18 -10.26 1.98
C ALA A 34 -0.86 -11.65 2.53
N ASP A 35 0.10 -11.76 3.46
CA ASP A 35 0.44 -13.05 4.07
C ASP A 35 -0.74 -13.58 4.90
N ALA A 36 -1.41 -12.70 5.64
CA ALA A 36 -2.60 -13.06 6.41
C ALA A 36 -3.75 -13.47 5.49
N VAL A 37 -3.96 -12.73 4.40
CA VAL A 37 -5.01 -13.06 3.41
C VAL A 37 -4.71 -14.39 2.73
N ARG A 38 -3.45 -14.68 2.39
CA ARG A 38 -3.07 -16.00 1.84
C ARG A 38 -3.38 -17.12 2.82
N ALA A 39 -3.04 -16.93 4.09
CA ALA A 39 -3.27 -17.96 5.11
C ALA A 39 -4.76 -18.25 5.33
N GLU A 40 -5.59 -17.23 5.33
CA GLU A 40 -7.01 -17.35 5.71
C GLU A 40 -7.94 -17.70 4.54
N ILE A 41 -7.74 -17.10 3.37
CA ILE A 41 -8.67 -17.24 2.25
C ILE A 41 -8.04 -17.61 0.92
N ASN A 42 -6.74 -17.43 0.73
CA ASN A 42 -6.06 -17.68 -0.53
C ASN A 42 -4.94 -18.71 -0.41
N SER A 43 -5.06 -19.67 0.50
CA SER A 43 -4.00 -20.65 0.77
C SER A 43 -3.62 -21.52 -0.43
N HIS A 44 -4.51 -21.62 -1.43
CA HIS A 44 -4.26 -22.36 -2.66
C HIS A 44 -3.41 -21.61 -3.67
N LEU A 45 -3.18 -20.30 -3.49
CA LEU A 45 -2.33 -19.52 -4.37
C LEU A 45 -0.85 -19.65 -3.96
N GLY A 46 0.00 -19.95 -4.94
CA GLY A 46 1.44 -20.00 -4.78
C GLY A 46 2.11 -18.69 -5.17
N PHE A 47 3.34 -18.81 -5.67
CA PHE A 47 4.17 -17.66 -6.02
C PHE A 47 4.56 -17.62 -7.51
N SER A 48 3.86 -18.38 -8.36
CA SER A 48 4.00 -18.22 -9.80
C SER A 48 3.55 -16.82 -10.22
N GLU A 49 3.97 -16.39 -11.39
CA GLU A 49 3.54 -15.10 -11.94
C GLU A 49 2.02 -14.97 -11.97
N LYS A 50 1.34 -16.01 -12.47
CA LYS A 50 -0.12 -16.04 -12.53
C LYS A 50 -0.76 -15.93 -11.15
N ASP A 51 -0.24 -16.67 -10.15
CA ASP A 51 -0.78 -16.64 -8.80
C ASP A 51 -0.51 -15.29 -8.11
N ARG A 52 0.63 -14.66 -8.37
CA ARG A 52 0.93 -13.33 -7.84
C ARG A 52 -0.01 -12.27 -8.42
N ILE A 53 -0.34 -12.35 -9.69
CA ILE A 53 -1.32 -11.47 -10.34
C ILE A 53 -2.71 -11.68 -9.73
N GLU A 54 -3.14 -12.94 -9.54
CA GLU A 54 -4.43 -13.25 -8.93
C GLU A 54 -4.49 -12.78 -7.46
N GLN A 55 -3.42 -12.95 -6.71
CA GLN A 55 -3.34 -12.42 -5.34
C GLN A 55 -3.50 -10.90 -5.33
N ALA A 56 -2.80 -10.20 -6.22
CA ALA A 56 -2.91 -8.74 -6.33
C ALA A 56 -4.34 -8.30 -6.69
N ARG A 57 -4.98 -9.00 -7.62
CA ARG A 57 -6.37 -8.73 -8.00
C ARG A 57 -7.31 -8.87 -6.80
N ARG A 58 -7.16 -9.95 -6.02
CA ARG A 58 -7.99 -10.19 -4.83
C ARG A 58 -7.74 -9.17 -3.74
N MET A 59 -6.49 -8.79 -3.52
CA MET A 59 -6.15 -7.72 -2.58
C MET A 59 -6.83 -6.41 -2.98
N GLY A 60 -6.82 -6.10 -4.29
CA GLY A 60 -7.50 -4.93 -4.83
C GLY A 60 -8.99 -4.97 -4.60
N TRP A 61 -9.63 -6.11 -4.85
CA TRP A 61 -11.07 -6.29 -4.62
C TRP A 61 -11.45 -6.09 -3.16
N LEU A 62 -10.68 -6.66 -2.24
CA LEU A 62 -10.90 -6.48 -0.79
C LEU A 62 -10.84 -5.00 -0.40
N CYS A 63 -9.86 -4.27 -0.90
CA CYS A 63 -9.75 -2.84 -0.67
C CYS A 63 -10.95 -2.08 -1.26
N ASP A 64 -11.37 -2.44 -2.46
CA ASP A 64 -12.50 -1.78 -3.13
C ASP A 64 -13.80 -1.90 -2.32
N GLN A 65 -14.03 -3.04 -1.66
CA GLN A 65 -15.20 -3.21 -0.80
C GLN A 65 -15.19 -2.26 0.40
N VAL A 66 -14.03 -2.07 1.00
CA VAL A 66 -13.85 -1.14 2.13
C VAL A 66 -14.09 0.31 1.67
N VAL A 67 -13.53 0.68 0.53
CA VAL A 67 -13.69 2.04 -0.04
C VAL A 67 -15.16 2.32 -0.37
N LYS A 68 -15.88 1.34 -0.91
CA LYS A 68 -17.33 1.49 -1.17
C LYS A 68 -18.13 1.75 0.09
N ALA A 69 -17.67 1.24 1.23
CA ALA A 69 -18.29 1.51 2.52
C ALA A 69 -17.92 2.88 3.12
N GLY A 70 -17.08 3.65 2.42
CA GLY A 70 -16.70 5.00 2.84
C GLY A 70 -15.45 5.08 3.72
N HIS A 71 -14.68 4.01 3.80
CA HIS A 71 -13.48 3.92 4.65
C HIS A 71 -12.21 3.84 3.83
N TRP A 72 -11.09 4.17 4.47
CA TRP A 72 -9.77 3.95 3.92
C TRP A 72 -9.44 2.45 3.94
N ALA A 73 -8.81 1.98 2.88
CA ALA A 73 -8.29 0.63 2.79
C ALA A 73 -6.80 0.65 2.52
N ILE A 74 -6.06 -0.19 3.23
CA ILE A 74 -4.61 -0.35 3.05
C ILE A 74 -4.32 -1.81 2.74
N ALA A 75 -3.63 -2.06 1.64
CA ALA A 75 -3.04 -3.37 1.35
C ALA A 75 -1.52 -3.26 1.46
N ASP A 76 -0.87 -4.17 2.18
CA ASP A 76 0.57 -4.25 2.21
C ASP A 76 1.04 -5.59 1.65
N PHE A 77 1.84 -5.53 0.63
CA PHE A 77 2.50 -6.68 0.00
C PHE A 77 3.59 -6.22 -0.95
N VAL A 78 4.41 -7.16 -1.41
CA VAL A 78 5.55 -6.84 -2.28
C VAL A 78 5.09 -6.17 -3.56
N CYS A 79 4.06 -6.71 -4.21
CA CYS A 79 3.50 -6.22 -5.46
C CYS A 79 4.61 -5.90 -6.49
N PRO A 80 5.35 -6.94 -6.93
CA PRO A 80 6.70 -6.75 -7.48
C PRO A 80 6.75 -6.26 -8.92
N THR A 81 5.66 -6.38 -9.68
CA THR A 81 5.69 -6.10 -11.12
C THR A 81 4.61 -5.10 -11.51
N LYS A 82 4.76 -4.53 -12.70
CA LYS A 82 3.73 -3.66 -13.26
C LYS A 82 2.40 -4.40 -13.40
N GLU A 83 2.43 -5.67 -13.81
CA GLU A 83 1.24 -6.48 -13.98
C GLU A 83 0.50 -6.70 -12.65
N THR A 84 1.23 -6.93 -11.56
CA THR A 84 0.61 -7.07 -10.23
C THR A 84 0.00 -5.74 -9.77
N ARG A 85 0.66 -4.63 -10.03
CA ARG A 85 0.15 -3.29 -9.68
C ARG A 85 -1.10 -2.96 -10.49
N ASP A 86 -1.09 -3.26 -11.78
CA ASP A 86 -2.27 -3.06 -12.65
C ASP A 86 -3.44 -3.94 -12.18
N ALA A 87 -3.18 -5.17 -11.77
CA ALA A 87 -4.21 -6.08 -11.24
C ALA A 87 -4.80 -5.58 -9.92
N PHE A 88 -3.99 -4.96 -9.06
CA PHE A 88 -4.46 -4.34 -7.82
C PHE A 88 -5.43 -3.19 -8.12
N GLY A 89 -5.15 -2.41 -9.13
CA GLY A 89 -5.99 -1.31 -9.58
C GLY A 89 -5.53 0.06 -9.10
N GLU A 90 -6.30 1.07 -9.46
CA GLU A 90 -6.01 2.47 -9.13
C GLU A 90 -5.97 2.68 -7.62
N CYS A 91 -4.91 3.32 -7.15
CA CYS A 91 -4.66 3.51 -5.72
C CYS A 91 -3.63 4.60 -5.47
N ILE A 92 -3.49 4.98 -4.20
CA ILE A 92 -2.35 5.75 -3.72
C ILE A 92 -1.23 4.75 -3.44
N THR A 93 -0.10 4.92 -4.11
CA THR A 93 1.05 4.03 -3.97
C THR A 93 2.08 4.61 -3.02
N ILE A 94 2.39 3.86 -1.97
CA ILE A 94 3.48 4.15 -1.04
C ILE A 94 4.55 3.09 -1.25
N TRP A 95 5.67 3.52 -1.81
CA TRP A 95 6.81 2.63 -2.04
C TRP A 95 7.76 2.69 -0.86
N VAL A 96 7.88 1.57 -0.15
CA VAL A 96 8.81 1.43 0.96
C VAL A 96 10.15 0.92 0.42
N ASP A 97 11.06 1.86 0.19
CA ASP A 97 12.37 1.62 -0.42
C ASP A 97 13.47 1.84 0.62
N THR A 98 13.46 1.01 1.65
CA THR A 98 14.38 1.10 2.79
C THR A 98 15.55 0.14 2.72
N ILE A 99 15.47 -0.86 1.84
CA ILE A 99 16.51 -1.89 1.64
C ILE A 99 16.66 -2.14 0.14
N LYS A 100 17.85 -2.56 -0.28
CA LYS A 100 18.13 -2.85 -1.69
C LYS A 100 17.86 -4.30 -2.06
N GLU A 101 17.98 -5.22 -1.09
CA GLU A 101 17.71 -6.63 -1.27
C GLU A 101 16.89 -7.16 -0.12
N GLY A 102 15.80 -7.86 -0.43
CA GLY A 102 15.03 -8.61 0.54
C GLY A 102 15.66 -9.98 0.80
N ARG A 103 15.07 -10.73 1.73
CA ARG A 103 15.56 -12.06 2.14
C ARG A 103 15.28 -13.19 1.13
N PHE A 104 14.48 -12.94 0.10
CA PHE A 104 14.13 -13.92 -0.93
C PHE A 104 14.74 -13.50 -2.26
N GLU A 105 15.74 -14.24 -2.74
CA GLU A 105 16.44 -13.92 -3.97
C GLU A 105 15.51 -13.90 -5.20
N ASP A 106 14.58 -14.83 -5.30
CA ASP A 106 13.63 -14.88 -6.40
C ASP A 106 12.78 -13.60 -6.47
N THR A 107 12.37 -13.08 -5.32
CA THR A 107 11.62 -11.83 -5.24
C THR A 107 12.49 -10.64 -5.61
N ASN A 108 13.77 -10.64 -5.20
CA ASN A 108 14.71 -9.57 -5.57
C ASN A 108 14.88 -9.47 -7.08
N LYS A 109 15.00 -10.61 -7.77
CA LYS A 109 15.14 -10.65 -9.24
C LYS A 109 13.88 -10.23 -9.95
N LEU A 110 12.72 -10.55 -9.39
CA LEU A 110 11.43 -10.25 -9.98
C LEU A 110 11.02 -8.79 -9.80
N PHE A 111 11.49 -8.14 -8.74
CA PHE A 111 11.01 -6.84 -8.33
C PHE A 111 11.40 -5.74 -9.34
N GLU A 112 10.38 -5.09 -9.87
CA GLU A 112 10.52 -3.92 -10.74
C GLU A 112 10.25 -2.67 -9.91
N PRO A 113 11.24 -1.77 -9.74
CA PRO A 113 10.98 -0.50 -9.06
C PRO A 113 9.83 0.24 -9.74
N PRO A 114 8.87 0.81 -9.00
CA PRO A 114 7.75 1.51 -9.62
C PRO A 114 8.23 2.79 -10.30
N VAL A 115 7.72 3.04 -11.50
CA VAL A 115 7.96 4.30 -12.23
C VAL A 115 7.10 5.41 -11.64
N LYS A 116 5.86 5.05 -11.23
CA LYS A 116 4.90 5.98 -10.62
C LYS A 116 4.62 5.57 -9.20
N TYR A 117 4.72 6.51 -8.28
CA TYR A 117 4.34 6.36 -6.88
C TYR A 117 3.96 7.73 -6.32
N ASP A 118 3.16 7.74 -5.28
CA ASP A 118 2.74 8.99 -4.63
C ASP A 118 3.66 9.35 -3.48
N TYR A 119 4.20 8.35 -2.79
CA TYR A 119 5.13 8.52 -1.67
C TYR A 119 6.24 7.49 -1.74
N LYS A 120 7.44 7.90 -1.33
CA LYS A 120 8.59 7.01 -1.22
C LYS A 120 9.13 7.10 0.20
N VAL A 121 9.11 5.99 0.91
CA VAL A 121 9.62 5.89 2.28
C VAL A 121 11.02 5.28 2.21
N THR A 122 12.02 6.05 2.65
CA THR A 122 13.43 5.67 2.51
C THR A 122 14.11 5.25 3.81
N GLU A 123 13.39 5.34 4.94
CA GLU A 123 13.91 4.99 6.25
C GLU A 123 12.89 4.19 7.04
N GLN A 124 13.35 3.25 7.84
CA GLN A 124 12.50 2.47 8.73
C GLN A 124 12.19 3.26 10.01
N ASN A 125 11.31 4.23 9.91
CA ASN A 125 10.79 5.01 11.02
C ASN A 125 9.27 5.10 10.87
N SER A 126 8.59 4.02 11.25
CA SER A 126 7.15 3.87 11.00
C SER A 126 6.31 4.93 11.71
N ASP A 127 6.68 5.34 12.91
CA ASP A 127 5.91 6.35 13.66
C ASP A 127 5.96 7.72 12.97
N PHE A 128 7.14 8.14 12.55
CA PHE A 128 7.30 9.40 11.80
C PHE A 128 6.53 9.36 10.49
N TRP A 129 6.74 8.29 9.69
CA TRP A 129 6.13 8.18 8.38
C TRP A 129 4.61 8.02 8.45
N ALA A 130 4.11 7.28 9.42
CA ALA A 130 2.67 7.13 9.60
C ALA A 130 2.01 8.46 9.94
N LYS A 131 2.62 9.25 10.81
CA LYS A 131 2.12 10.59 11.15
C LYS A 131 2.14 11.52 9.96
N PHE A 132 3.25 11.57 9.24
CA PHE A 132 3.39 12.40 8.04
C PHE A 132 2.35 12.02 6.98
N LEU A 133 2.24 10.72 6.68
CA LEU A 133 1.32 10.22 5.66
C LEU A 133 -0.14 10.49 6.04
N ALA A 134 -0.51 10.26 7.30
CA ALA A 134 -1.87 10.49 7.74
C ALA A 134 -2.24 11.97 7.63
N GLU A 135 -1.36 12.88 8.02
CA GLU A 135 -1.58 14.32 7.92
C GLU A 135 -1.70 14.77 6.47
N ASP A 136 -0.82 14.28 5.59
CA ASP A 136 -0.83 14.65 4.18
C ASP A 136 -2.07 14.12 3.46
N LEU A 137 -2.44 12.88 3.71
CA LEU A 137 -3.64 12.27 3.13
C LEU A 137 -4.92 12.93 3.63
N ASP A 138 -5.00 13.27 4.91
CA ASP A 138 -6.13 13.99 5.50
C ASP A 138 -6.31 15.36 4.85
N PHE A 139 -5.22 16.05 4.55
CA PHE A 139 -5.25 17.32 3.83
C PHE A 139 -6.00 17.20 2.49
N TYR A 140 -5.76 16.13 1.74
CA TYR A 140 -6.41 15.93 0.44
C TYR A 140 -7.90 15.61 0.54
N GLU A 141 -8.40 15.20 1.69
CA GLU A 141 -9.83 14.97 1.93
C GLU A 141 -10.61 16.24 2.25
N LYS A 142 -9.94 17.34 2.59
CA LYS A 142 -10.59 18.56 2.99
C LYS A 142 -11.23 19.26 1.79
N PRO A 143 -12.35 20.01 1.98
CA PRO A 143 -12.93 20.80 0.90
C PRO A 143 -11.91 21.75 0.28
N THR A 144 -12.04 22.02 -1.01
CA THR A 144 -11.09 22.83 -1.77
C THR A 144 -10.84 24.20 -1.14
N PHE A 145 -11.92 24.88 -0.71
CA PHE A 145 -11.76 26.20 -0.09
C PHE A 145 -10.96 26.13 1.23
N PHE A 146 -11.15 25.06 2.00
CA PHE A 146 -10.42 24.84 3.24
C PHE A 146 -8.94 24.61 2.99
N LYS A 147 -8.61 23.87 1.92
CA LYS A 147 -7.22 23.69 1.48
C LYS A 147 -6.57 25.01 1.09
N ALA A 148 -7.31 25.87 0.39
CA ALA A 148 -6.81 27.18 -0.01
C ALA A 148 -6.49 28.06 1.22
N ILE A 149 -7.35 28.03 2.24
CA ILE A 149 -7.12 28.75 3.50
C ILE A 149 -5.86 28.24 4.20
N LEU A 150 -5.69 26.94 4.31
CA LEU A 150 -4.52 26.33 4.93
C LEU A 150 -3.23 26.69 4.20
N LYS A 151 -3.25 26.74 2.88
CA LYS A 151 -2.09 27.14 2.08
C LYS A 151 -1.73 28.60 2.22
N GLY A 152 -2.68 29.45 2.54
CA GLY A 152 -2.48 30.86 2.76
C GLY A 152 -1.82 31.21 4.11
N LEU A 153 -1.73 30.21 4.98
CA LEU A 153 -1.10 30.36 6.28
C LEU A 153 0.40 30.04 6.21
#